data_4b6410672ee426a32a89179e7174db32
#
_entry.id   4b6410672ee426a32a89179e7174db32
#
_cell.length_a   1.000
_cell.length_b   1.000
_cell.length_c   1.000
_cell.angle_alpha   90.00
_cell.angle_beta   90.00
_cell.angle_gamma   90.00
#
_symmetry.space_group_name_H-M   'P 1'
#
loop_
_entity.id
_entity.type
_entity.pdbx_description
1 polymer ?
#
loop_
_entity_poly.entity_id
_entity_poly.type
_entity_poly.pdbx_seq_one_letter_code
_entity_poly.pdbx_strand_id
1 'polypeptide(L)'
;MTFTLVLLLLLAAGFALAWWLERVRRIRTESRHRCELDEQRTHREAELREQTQRTVALFDRMIEGLIVVDAAGRIRLANRAAGELFAFTPPATGRTILEATRHHEVSAMVSRLEREPEILGHELRLEAVGAAKFLQVNALALRDGAGGRDGAILVFHDLTRLRQLEAVRQEFVANVSHELRTPLSLIKSAAETLLDGGKDDAAALTRFLQIIDKHANRLTLLIDDLLMLSTLDSGNMRLNLQPVSLRSAVQEVTDDLKMKASSRGVELANAVTAGIIAQADPDRLRQVISNLLDNAIKYGRVEGHAVVSTRLLESRRVEISIRDDGPGIPAEACARIFERFYRGDKARSREQGGTGLGLAIVKHVVQAHGGEVRVESELGKGAAFIFTLPTA
;
A
#
# COMPACT_ATOMS: atom_id res chain seq x y z
N MET A 1 88.50 -48.07 48.64
CA MET A 1 87.41 -48.48 47.66
C MET A 1 86.04 -47.95 48.02
N THR A 2 85.64 -47.73 49.23
CA THR A 2 84.32 -47.23 49.62
C THR A 2 84.02 -45.81 49.28
N PHE A 3 84.98 -44.89 49.31
CA PHE A 3 84.81 -43.45 49.02
C PHE A 3 84.56 -43.14 47.52
N THR A 4 85.22 -43.87 46.62
CA THR A 4 85.03 -43.77 45.18
C THR A 4 83.64 -44.28 44.72
N LEU A 5 83.09 -45.27 45.36
CA LEU A 5 81.74 -45.81 45.05
C LEU A 5 80.63 -44.84 45.47
N VAL A 6 80.79 -44.21 46.64
CA VAL A 6 79.81 -43.22 47.13
C VAL A 6 79.81 -41.97 46.25
N LEU A 7 80.98 -41.52 45.78
CA LEU A 7 81.12 -40.39 44.91
C LEU A 7 80.45 -40.64 43.51
N LEU A 8 80.61 -41.86 42.98
CA LEU A 8 79.97 -42.32 41.74
C LEU A 8 78.48 -42.40 41.88
N LEU A 9 77.93 -42.86 43.01
CA LEU A 9 76.50 -42.89 43.27
C LEU A 9 75.90 -41.50 43.41
N LEU A 10 76.58 -40.53 44.03
CA LEU A 10 76.15 -39.17 44.16
C LEU A 10 76.16 -38.46 42.80
N LEU A 11 77.15 -38.71 41.94
CA LEU A 11 77.18 -38.19 40.57
C LEU A 11 76.07 -38.78 39.70
N ALA A 12 75.77 -40.08 39.79
CA ALA A 12 74.72 -40.75 39.09
C ALA A 12 73.32 -40.23 39.55
N ALA A 13 73.13 -40.01 40.83
CA ALA A 13 71.93 -39.42 41.38
C ALA A 13 71.70 -37.96 40.93
N GLY A 14 72.80 -37.16 40.88
CA GLY A 14 72.77 -35.79 40.35
C GLY A 14 72.41 -35.71 38.85
N PHE A 15 72.97 -36.65 38.07
CA PHE A 15 72.67 -36.75 36.66
C PHE A 15 71.22 -37.18 36.39
N ALA A 16 70.69 -38.16 37.14
CA ALA A 16 69.33 -38.63 37.10
C ALA A 16 68.31 -37.54 37.51
N LEU A 17 68.67 -36.76 38.56
CA LEU A 17 67.86 -35.64 39.00
C LEU A 17 67.80 -34.51 37.93
N ALA A 18 68.97 -34.17 37.34
CA ALA A 18 69.07 -33.15 36.26
C ALA A 18 68.26 -33.59 35.02
N TRP A 19 68.44 -34.87 34.62
CA TRP A 19 67.65 -35.44 33.52
C TRP A 19 66.13 -35.43 33.77
N TRP A 20 65.71 -35.77 34.96
CA TRP A 20 64.32 -35.79 35.42
C TRP A 20 63.75 -34.36 35.40
N LEU A 21 64.49 -33.37 35.91
CA LEU A 21 64.08 -31.95 35.90
C LEU A 21 63.91 -31.41 34.48
N GLU A 22 64.85 -31.77 33.59
CA GLU A 22 64.80 -31.36 32.18
C GLU A 22 63.64 -32.01 31.46
N ARG A 23 63.32 -33.28 31.74
CA ARG A 23 62.19 -34.01 31.21
C ARG A 23 60.87 -33.39 31.68
N VAL A 24 60.75 -33.05 32.93
CA VAL A 24 59.56 -32.38 33.50
C VAL A 24 59.37 -30.97 32.89
N ARG A 25 60.47 -30.24 32.66
CA ARG A 25 60.41 -28.95 31.97
C ARG A 25 59.93 -29.10 30.53
N ARG A 26 60.43 -30.03 29.77
CA ARG A 26 59.97 -30.30 28.39
C ARG A 26 58.48 -30.66 28.34
N ILE A 27 58.04 -31.55 29.19
CA ILE A 27 56.62 -31.93 29.26
C ILE A 27 55.73 -30.71 29.61
N ARG A 28 56.16 -29.85 30.52
CA ARG A 28 55.44 -28.64 30.87
C ARG A 28 55.40 -27.62 29.75
N THR A 29 56.50 -27.46 29.01
CA THR A 29 56.54 -26.54 27.85
C THR A 29 55.69 -27.06 26.69
N GLU A 30 55.73 -28.38 26.41
CA GLU A 30 54.89 -29.00 25.37
C GLU A 30 53.39 -28.93 25.74
N SER A 31 53.07 -29.17 27.02
CA SER A 31 51.63 -29.06 27.45
C SER A 31 51.13 -27.62 27.41
N ARG A 32 51.95 -26.63 27.75
CA ARG A 32 51.58 -25.22 27.61
C ARG A 32 51.39 -24.84 26.12
N HIS A 33 52.29 -25.27 25.28
CA HIS A 33 52.19 -24.95 23.84
C HIS A 33 50.98 -25.61 23.17
N ARG A 34 50.63 -26.85 23.60
CA ARG A 34 49.37 -27.50 23.17
C ARG A 34 48.15 -26.73 23.66
N CYS A 35 48.12 -26.31 24.92
CA CYS A 35 47.04 -25.54 25.48
C CYS A 35 46.84 -24.21 24.74
N GLU A 36 47.92 -23.46 24.44
CA GLU A 36 47.88 -22.22 23.67
C GLU A 36 47.38 -22.43 22.24
N LEU A 37 47.77 -23.54 21.58
CA LEU A 37 47.28 -23.88 20.25
C LEU A 37 45.81 -24.26 20.25
N ASP A 38 45.33 -24.98 21.24
CA ASP A 38 43.93 -25.35 21.39
C ASP A 38 43.05 -24.13 21.72
N GLU A 39 43.55 -23.24 22.59
CA GLU A 39 42.88 -21.95 22.85
C GLU A 39 42.78 -21.07 21.57
N GLN A 40 43.87 -21.00 20.78
CA GLN A 40 43.82 -20.26 19.53
C GLN A 40 42.89 -20.87 18.50
N ARG A 41 42.79 -22.22 18.44
CA ARG A 41 41.85 -22.89 17.54
C ARG A 41 40.40 -22.65 17.97
N THR A 42 40.11 -22.80 19.25
CA THR A 42 38.77 -22.55 19.77
C THR A 42 38.33 -21.09 19.57
N HIS A 43 39.25 -20.14 19.77
CA HIS A 43 38.98 -18.73 19.53
C HIS A 43 38.69 -18.44 18.05
N ARG A 44 39.51 -18.97 17.13
CA ARG A 44 39.27 -18.85 15.69
C ARG A 44 37.95 -19.47 15.22
N GLU A 45 37.64 -20.64 15.75
CA GLU A 45 36.36 -21.31 15.45
C GLU A 45 35.16 -20.51 15.97
N ALA A 46 35.28 -19.90 17.16
CA ALA A 46 34.27 -19.03 17.72
C ALA A 46 34.08 -17.75 16.86
N GLU A 47 35.17 -17.10 16.46
CA GLU A 47 35.13 -15.93 15.56
C GLU A 47 34.49 -16.25 14.20
N LEU A 48 34.87 -17.38 13.59
CA LEU A 48 34.31 -17.82 12.32
C LEU A 48 32.80 -18.12 12.46
N ARG A 49 32.38 -18.77 13.56
CA ARG A 49 30.96 -19.03 13.85
C ARG A 49 30.19 -17.72 14.02
N GLU A 50 30.75 -16.76 14.77
CA GLU A 50 30.10 -15.46 14.98
C GLU A 50 29.98 -14.69 13.67
N GLN A 51 31.02 -14.65 12.83
CA GLN A 51 30.97 -14.03 11.50
C GLN A 51 29.91 -14.68 10.60
N THR A 52 29.87 -16.02 10.59
CA THR A 52 28.87 -16.77 9.82
C THR A 52 27.47 -16.47 10.30
N GLN A 53 27.24 -16.47 11.62
CA GLN A 53 25.91 -16.14 12.20
C GLN A 53 25.48 -14.73 11.88
N ARG A 54 26.41 -13.75 11.93
CA ARG A 54 26.11 -12.35 11.54
C ARG A 54 25.75 -12.25 10.06
N THR A 55 26.46 -12.95 9.18
CA THR A 55 26.16 -12.97 7.75
C THR A 55 24.79 -13.59 7.47
N VAL A 56 24.46 -14.70 8.09
CA VAL A 56 23.15 -15.35 7.95
C VAL A 56 22.04 -14.44 8.50
N ALA A 57 22.26 -13.78 9.64
CA ALA A 57 21.27 -12.87 10.20
C ALA A 57 21.02 -11.63 9.31
N LEU A 58 22.05 -11.11 8.65
CA LEU A 58 21.90 -10.03 7.67
C LEU A 58 21.11 -10.51 6.44
N PHE A 59 21.44 -11.70 5.95
CA PHE A 59 20.79 -12.34 4.82
C PHE A 59 19.28 -12.55 5.07
N ASP A 60 18.91 -13.01 6.29
CA ASP A 60 17.50 -13.23 6.66
C ASP A 60 16.71 -11.95 6.91
N ARG A 61 17.41 -10.81 7.17
CA ARG A 61 16.76 -9.50 7.35
C ARG A 61 16.59 -8.71 6.05
N MET A 62 17.11 -9.21 4.93
CA MET A 62 16.88 -8.57 3.63
C MET A 62 15.41 -8.61 3.27
N ILE A 63 14.93 -7.51 2.68
CA ILE A 63 13.54 -7.36 2.21
C ILE A 63 13.35 -8.15 0.90
N GLU A 64 14.38 -8.17 0.06
CA GLU A 64 14.36 -8.93 -1.19
C GLU A 64 14.47 -10.43 -0.93
N GLY A 65 13.71 -11.21 -1.70
CA GLY A 65 13.88 -12.65 -1.73
C GLY A 65 15.20 -13.02 -2.38
N LEU A 66 16.00 -13.85 -1.73
CA LEU A 66 17.29 -14.30 -2.25
C LEU A 66 17.40 -15.82 -2.19
N ILE A 67 17.74 -16.42 -3.34
CA ILE A 67 17.98 -17.85 -3.48
C ILE A 67 19.34 -18.06 -4.15
N VAL A 68 20.19 -18.87 -3.56
CA VAL A 68 21.45 -19.33 -4.14
C VAL A 68 21.31 -20.82 -4.44
N VAL A 69 21.61 -21.19 -5.70
CA VAL A 69 21.61 -22.59 -6.14
C VAL A 69 23.02 -23.03 -6.52
N ASP A 70 23.26 -24.33 -6.42
CA ASP A 70 24.48 -24.97 -6.90
C ASP A 70 24.45 -25.20 -8.44
N ALA A 71 25.53 -25.80 -8.99
CA ALA A 71 25.62 -26.12 -10.42
C ALA A 71 24.53 -27.08 -10.91
N ALA A 72 23.95 -27.90 -10.02
CA ALA A 72 22.87 -28.83 -10.30
C ALA A 72 21.46 -28.20 -10.15
N GLY A 73 21.37 -26.88 -9.84
CA GLY A 73 20.11 -26.16 -9.62
C GLY A 73 19.43 -26.47 -8.28
N ARG A 74 20.19 -27.02 -7.31
CA ARG A 74 19.68 -27.27 -5.97
C ARG A 74 19.98 -26.10 -5.06
N ILE A 75 19.04 -25.75 -4.20
CA ILE A 75 19.14 -24.61 -3.28
C ILE A 75 20.25 -24.86 -2.26
N ARG A 76 21.26 -24.01 -2.23
CA ARG A 76 22.27 -23.92 -1.17
C ARG A 76 21.80 -23.02 -0.04
N LEU A 77 21.21 -21.85 -0.39
CA LEU A 77 20.71 -20.85 0.54
C LEU A 77 19.42 -20.24 0.03
N ALA A 78 18.49 -19.98 0.92
CA ALA A 78 17.30 -19.20 0.67
C ALA A 78 16.97 -18.40 1.94
N ASN A 79 16.73 -17.11 1.81
CA ASN A 79 16.40 -16.28 2.95
C ASN A 79 14.90 -16.32 3.28
N ARG A 80 14.54 -15.74 4.41
CA ARG A 80 13.17 -15.65 4.89
C ARG A 80 12.23 -14.99 3.86
N ALA A 81 12.65 -13.88 3.22
CA ALA A 81 11.83 -13.17 2.25
C ALA A 81 11.50 -14.04 1.02
N ALA A 82 12.43 -14.86 0.52
CA ALA A 82 12.15 -15.83 -0.54
C ALA A 82 11.12 -16.88 -0.09
N GLY A 83 11.20 -17.37 1.15
CA GLY A 83 10.20 -18.26 1.74
C GLY A 83 8.81 -17.65 1.77
N GLU A 84 8.68 -16.39 2.16
CA GLU A 84 7.40 -15.64 2.19
C GLU A 84 6.84 -15.35 0.80
N LEU A 85 7.71 -15.07 -0.20
CA LEU A 85 7.30 -14.84 -1.59
C LEU A 85 6.71 -16.09 -2.24
N PHE A 86 7.37 -17.25 -2.06
CA PHE A 86 7.01 -18.52 -2.71
C PHE A 86 6.29 -19.51 -1.79
N ALA A 87 5.92 -19.10 -0.58
CA ALA A 87 5.20 -19.89 0.40
C ALA A 87 5.92 -21.22 0.77
N PHE A 88 7.25 -21.19 0.95
CA PHE A 88 7.99 -22.32 1.51
C PHE A 88 8.69 -21.93 2.81
N THR A 89 8.97 -22.93 3.66
CA THR A 89 9.68 -22.70 4.93
C THR A 89 11.18 -22.91 4.74
N PRO A 90 12.06 -21.92 4.97
CA PRO A 90 13.51 -22.12 5.04
C PRO A 90 13.90 -22.98 6.26
N PRO A 91 15.03 -23.73 6.20
CA PRO A 91 15.93 -23.87 5.05
C PRO A 91 15.41 -24.86 4.01
N ALA A 92 15.44 -24.47 2.73
CA ALA A 92 15.08 -25.34 1.61
C ALA A 92 16.30 -26.03 0.96
N THR A 93 17.40 -26.14 1.68
CA THR A 93 18.68 -26.66 1.20
C THR A 93 18.55 -28.08 0.62
N GLY A 94 19.15 -28.27 -0.55
CA GLY A 94 19.13 -29.54 -1.30
C GLY A 94 17.90 -29.79 -2.15
N ARG A 95 16.81 -29.01 -1.99
CA ARG A 95 15.64 -29.07 -2.88
C ARG A 95 15.96 -28.39 -4.21
N THR A 96 15.33 -28.82 -5.28
CA THR A 96 15.42 -28.09 -6.56
C THR A 96 14.64 -26.79 -6.47
N ILE A 97 15.04 -25.82 -7.31
CA ILE A 97 14.35 -24.51 -7.33
C ILE A 97 12.87 -24.67 -7.72
N LEU A 98 12.57 -25.64 -8.60
CA LEU A 98 11.19 -25.94 -9.00
C LEU A 98 10.35 -26.51 -7.84
N GLU A 99 10.91 -27.40 -7.03
CA GLU A 99 10.23 -27.96 -5.87
C GLU A 99 9.93 -26.91 -4.79
N ALA A 100 10.83 -25.92 -4.62
CA ALA A 100 10.66 -24.87 -3.63
C ALA A 100 9.74 -23.76 -4.10
N THR A 101 9.96 -23.24 -5.32
CA THR A 101 9.20 -22.09 -5.84
C THR A 101 7.89 -22.49 -6.51
N ARG A 102 7.77 -23.74 -6.97
CA ARG A 102 6.66 -24.26 -7.79
C ARG A 102 6.40 -23.42 -9.05
N HIS A 103 7.44 -22.77 -9.57
CA HIS A 103 7.34 -21.86 -10.70
C HIS A 103 8.30 -22.27 -11.81
N HIS A 104 7.76 -22.73 -12.94
CA HIS A 104 8.54 -23.23 -14.06
C HIS A 104 9.47 -22.16 -14.66
N GLU A 105 9.01 -20.91 -14.73
CA GLU A 105 9.77 -19.81 -15.29
C GLU A 105 11.04 -19.51 -14.50
N VAL A 106 10.97 -19.56 -13.16
CA VAL A 106 12.14 -19.41 -12.27
C VAL A 106 13.14 -20.56 -12.51
N SER A 107 12.64 -21.78 -12.68
CA SER A 107 13.49 -22.93 -13.01
C SER A 107 14.15 -22.79 -14.39
N ALA A 108 13.40 -22.32 -15.39
CA ALA A 108 13.92 -22.08 -16.72
C ALA A 108 15.01 -20.99 -16.74
N MET A 109 14.89 -19.95 -15.91
CA MET A 109 15.92 -18.91 -15.76
C MET A 109 17.26 -19.50 -15.29
N VAL A 110 17.23 -20.40 -14.30
CA VAL A 110 18.45 -21.09 -13.84
C VAL A 110 19.13 -21.89 -14.95
N SER A 111 18.35 -22.54 -15.81
CA SER A 111 18.88 -23.27 -16.99
C SER A 111 19.42 -22.31 -18.06
N ARG A 112 18.79 -21.14 -18.26
CA ARG A 112 19.30 -20.12 -19.19
C ARG A 112 20.65 -19.54 -18.77
N LEU A 113 20.93 -19.44 -17.47
CA LEU A 113 22.22 -18.99 -16.95
C LEU A 113 23.40 -19.89 -17.31
N GLU A 114 23.16 -21.03 -17.97
CA GLU A 114 24.21 -21.85 -18.59
C GLU A 114 24.83 -21.18 -19.83
N ARG A 115 24.00 -20.40 -20.53
CA ARG A 115 24.38 -19.73 -21.79
C ARG A 115 24.55 -18.21 -21.61
N GLU A 116 23.75 -17.62 -20.74
CA GLU A 116 23.72 -16.19 -20.45
C GLU A 116 24.29 -15.98 -19.04
N PRO A 117 25.36 -15.18 -18.84
CA PRO A 117 25.98 -15.03 -17.53
C PRO A 117 25.09 -14.30 -16.52
N GLU A 118 24.12 -13.51 -17.01
CA GLU A 118 23.19 -12.73 -16.20
C GLU A 118 21.84 -12.57 -16.90
N ILE A 119 20.79 -12.49 -16.11
CA ILE A 119 19.43 -12.13 -16.53
C ILE A 119 18.99 -11.03 -15.60
N LEU A 120 18.79 -9.82 -16.11
CA LEU A 120 18.42 -8.65 -15.31
C LEU A 120 17.04 -8.15 -15.67
N GLY A 121 16.29 -7.68 -14.66
CA GLY A 121 15.01 -7.02 -14.86
C GLY A 121 13.88 -7.91 -15.39
N HIS A 122 13.99 -9.23 -15.24
CA HIS A 122 12.94 -10.14 -15.70
C HIS A 122 11.69 -10.02 -14.83
N GLU A 123 10.55 -9.71 -15.45
CA GLU A 123 9.27 -9.58 -14.72
C GLU A 123 8.57 -10.93 -14.62
N LEU A 124 8.18 -11.29 -13.41
CA LEU A 124 7.50 -12.51 -13.07
C LEU A 124 6.17 -12.20 -12.38
N ARG A 125 5.09 -12.81 -12.85
CA ARG A 125 3.79 -12.73 -12.19
C ARG A 125 3.51 -14.03 -11.44
N LEU A 126 3.37 -13.94 -10.12
CA LEU A 126 2.96 -15.07 -9.29
C LEU A 126 1.45 -14.99 -9.04
N GLU A 127 0.75 -16.07 -9.36
CA GLU A 127 -0.65 -16.24 -8.96
C GLU A 127 -0.69 -16.78 -7.53
N ALA A 128 -0.96 -15.91 -6.57
CA ALA A 128 -1.11 -16.29 -5.17
C ALA A 128 -2.61 -16.30 -4.79
N VAL A 129 -2.95 -17.09 -3.78
CA VAL A 129 -4.32 -17.08 -3.22
C VAL A 129 -4.62 -15.69 -2.65
N GLY A 130 -5.53 -14.96 -3.33
CA GLY A 130 -6.03 -13.64 -2.92
C GLY A 130 -5.58 -12.47 -3.79
N ALA A 131 -4.35 -12.39 -4.28
CA ALA A 131 -3.90 -11.35 -5.22
C ALA A 131 -2.63 -11.79 -5.98
N ALA A 132 -2.52 -11.42 -7.24
CA ALA A 132 -1.32 -11.63 -8.02
C ALA A 132 -0.17 -10.77 -7.45
N LYS A 133 1.03 -11.38 -7.28
CA LYS A 133 2.26 -10.66 -6.97
C LYS A 133 3.05 -10.41 -8.25
N PHE A 134 3.68 -9.26 -8.33
CA PHE A 134 4.56 -8.88 -9.44
C PHE A 134 5.99 -8.80 -8.90
N LEU A 135 6.86 -9.66 -9.40
CA LEU A 135 8.25 -9.71 -8.99
C LEU A 135 9.16 -9.27 -10.15
N GLN A 136 10.21 -8.57 -9.82
CA GLN A 136 11.35 -8.40 -10.71
C GLN A 136 12.45 -9.36 -10.26
N VAL A 137 12.97 -10.15 -11.20
CA VAL A 137 13.99 -11.17 -10.93
C VAL A 137 15.29 -10.77 -11.60
N ASN A 138 16.35 -10.73 -10.80
CA ASN A 138 17.72 -10.61 -11.29
C ASN A 138 18.45 -11.91 -10.95
N ALA A 139 19.04 -12.54 -11.96
CA ALA A 139 19.73 -13.80 -11.79
C ALA A 139 21.14 -13.72 -12.39
N LEU A 140 22.13 -14.18 -11.63
CA LEU A 140 23.55 -14.16 -12.03
C LEU A 140 24.15 -15.55 -11.85
N ALA A 141 24.95 -15.98 -12.85
CA ALA A 141 25.71 -17.19 -12.74
C ALA A 141 26.92 -17.01 -11.82
N LEU A 142 27.10 -17.90 -10.86
CA LEU A 142 28.30 -17.97 -10.02
C LEU A 142 29.32 -18.87 -10.71
N ARG A 143 30.59 -18.39 -10.77
CA ARG A 143 31.71 -19.12 -11.36
C ARG A 143 32.75 -19.42 -10.31
N ASP A 144 33.37 -20.58 -10.40
CA ASP A 144 34.52 -20.93 -9.58
C ASP A 144 35.82 -20.23 -10.04
N GLY A 145 36.90 -20.33 -9.26
CA GLY A 145 38.19 -19.72 -9.60
C GLY A 145 38.84 -20.28 -10.87
N ALA A 146 38.35 -21.39 -11.43
CA ALA A 146 38.80 -22.01 -12.67
C ALA A 146 37.89 -21.61 -13.86
N GLY A 147 36.86 -20.76 -13.66
CA GLY A 147 35.92 -20.33 -14.69
C GLY A 147 34.74 -21.31 -14.91
N GLY A 148 34.68 -22.41 -14.16
CA GLY A 148 33.57 -23.34 -14.17
C GLY A 148 32.33 -22.77 -13.47
N ARG A 149 31.14 -23.30 -13.76
CA ARG A 149 29.91 -22.90 -13.09
C ARG A 149 29.84 -23.51 -11.69
N ASP A 150 29.80 -22.66 -10.66
CA ASP A 150 29.58 -23.08 -9.26
C ASP A 150 28.10 -23.02 -8.86
N GLY A 151 27.27 -22.25 -9.58
CA GLY A 151 25.84 -22.13 -9.31
C GLY A 151 25.22 -20.88 -9.89
N ALA A 152 24.20 -20.36 -9.20
CA ALA A 152 23.57 -19.11 -9.53
C ALA A 152 22.98 -18.44 -8.28
N ILE A 153 22.88 -17.11 -8.33
CA ILE A 153 22.18 -16.29 -7.36
C ILE A 153 20.95 -15.65 -8.03
N LEU A 154 19.80 -15.74 -7.38
CA LEU A 154 18.57 -15.12 -7.83
C LEU A 154 18.08 -14.15 -6.75
N VAL A 155 17.79 -12.93 -7.17
CA VAL A 155 17.24 -11.87 -6.32
C VAL A 155 15.85 -11.52 -6.82
N PHE A 156 14.87 -11.50 -5.92
CA PHE A 156 13.47 -11.24 -6.20
C PHE A 156 13.03 -9.96 -5.51
N HIS A 157 12.69 -8.94 -6.29
CA HIS A 157 12.12 -7.69 -5.80
C HIS A 157 10.60 -7.73 -5.94
N ASP A 158 9.85 -7.52 -4.85
CA ASP A 158 8.40 -7.42 -4.90
C ASP A 158 7.96 -6.03 -5.36
N LEU A 159 7.51 -5.94 -6.59
CA LEU A 159 6.99 -4.72 -7.21
C LEU A 159 5.46 -4.59 -7.11
N THR A 160 4.78 -5.48 -6.37
CA THR A 160 3.31 -5.55 -6.35
C THR A 160 2.68 -4.20 -5.98
N ARG A 161 3.18 -3.57 -4.90
CA ARG A 161 2.67 -2.25 -4.47
C ARG A 161 2.94 -1.15 -5.51
N LEU A 162 4.11 -1.15 -6.13
CA LEU A 162 4.45 -0.18 -7.18
C LEU A 162 3.53 -0.33 -8.38
N ARG A 163 3.33 -1.56 -8.87
CA ARG A 163 2.43 -1.87 -9.99
C ARG A 163 0.97 -1.53 -9.68
N GLN A 164 0.52 -1.76 -8.46
CA GLN A 164 -0.82 -1.35 -8.02
C GLN A 164 -0.97 0.18 -8.05
N LEU A 165 0.01 0.93 -7.55
CA LEU A 165 -0.01 2.39 -7.58
C LEU A 165 0.03 2.93 -9.02
N GLU A 166 0.85 2.35 -9.90
CA GLU A 166 0.89 2.69 -11.32
C GLU A 166 -0.44 2.40 -12.03
N ALA A 167 -1.06 1.25 -11.76
CA ALA A 167 -2.36 0.88 -12.32
C ALA A 167 -3.46 1.86 -11.89
N VAL A 168 -3.53 2.21 -10.60
CA VAL A 168 -4.48 3.21 -10.09
C VAL A 168 -4.25 4.58 -10.73
N ARG A 169 -2.98 4.98 -10.93
CA ARG A 169 -2.65 6.24 -11.62
C ARG A 169 -3.06 6.23 -13.07
N GLN A 170 -2.81 5.13 -13.80
CA GLN A 170 -3.21 4.99 -15.21
C GLN A 170 -4.72 5.00 -15.36
N GLU A 171 -5.43 4.27 -14.49
CA GLU A 171 -6.90 4.26 -14.46
C GLU A 171 -7.46 5.67 -14.18
N PHE A 172 -6.87 6.40 -13.23
CA PHE A 172 -7.24 7.78 -12.95
C PHE A 172 -7.12 8.68 -14.19
N VAL A 173 -5.97 8.66 -14.88
CA VAL A 173 -5.76 9.47 -16.09
C VAL A 173 -6.74 9.10 -17.21
N ALA A 174 -7.00 7.81 -17.41
CA ALA A 174 -7.97 7.34 -18.39
C ALA A 174 -9.37 7.83 -18.06
N ASN A 175 -9.81 7.69 -16.80
CA ASN A 175 -11.13 8.13 -16.33
C ASN A 175 -11.30 9.66 -16.46
N VAL A 176 -10.29 10.45 -16.07
CA VAL A 176 -10.29 11.91 -16.27
C VAL A 176 -10.49 12.25 -17.75
N SER A 177 -9.72 11.61 -18.64
CA SER A 177 -9.79 11.87 -20.08
C SER A 177 -11.20 11.56 -20.63
N HIS A 178 -11.81 10.48 -20.19
CA HIS A 178 -13.16 10.11 -20.60
C HIS A 178 -14.23 11.06 -20.06
N GLU A 179 -14.15 11.45 -18.78
CA GLU A 179 -15.14 12.36 -18.17
C GLU A 179 -15.04 13.81 -18.67
N LEU A 180 -13.86 14.25 -19.16
CA LEU A 180 -13.68 15.53 -19.84
C LEU A 180 -14.17 15.49 -21.29
N ARG A 181 -13.90 14.41 -22.03
CA ARG A 181 -14.22 14.31 -23.46
C ARG A 181 -15.72 14.34 -23.72
N THR A 182 -16.51 13.67 -22.90
CA THR A 182 -17.97 13.56 -23.09
C THR A 182 -18.68 14.93 -23.08
N PRO A 183 -18.57 15.78 -22.03
CA PRO A 183 -19.21 17.10 -22.03
C PRO A 183 -18.64 18.03 -23.10
N LEU A 184 -17.33 17.95 -23.38
CA LEU A 184 -16.70 18.74 -24.43
C LEU A 184 -17.26 18.40 -25.82
N SER A 185 -17.47 17.13 -26.13
CA SER A 185 -18.09 16.71 -27.40
C SER A 185 -19.52 17.20 -27.53
N LEU A 186 -20.30 17.21 -26.42
CA LEU A 186 -21.67 17.71 -26.42
C LEU A 186 -21.71 19.24 -26.60
N ILE A 187 -20.82 20.00 -25.98
CA ILE A 187 -20.67 21.44 -26.19
C ILE A 187 -20.32 21.71 -27.65
N LYS A 188 -19.33 20.98 -28.19
CA LYS A 188 -18.91 21.13 -29.59
C LYS A 188 -20.06 20.84 -30.56
N SER A 189 -20.76 19.72 -30.41
CA SER A 189 -21.89 19.36 -31.27
C SER A 189 -23.03 20.36 -31.19
N ALA A 190 -23.36 20.88 -30.00
CA ALA A 190 -24.37 21.91 -29.84
C ALA A 190 -23.97 23.24 -30.53
N ALA A 191 -22.72 23.64 -30.43
CA ALA A 191 -22.18 24.82 -31.10
C ALA A 191 -22.17 24.66 -32.62
N GLU A 192 -21.73 23.52 -33.15
CA GLU A 192 -21.79 23.19 -34.59
C GLU A 192 -23.21 23.27 -35.12
N THR A 193 -24.19 22.68 -34.41
CA THR A 193 -25.60 22.75 -34.82
C THR A 193 -26.16 24.21 -34.87
N LEU A 194 -25.73 25.05 -33.92
CA LEU A 194 -26.09 26.47 -33.92
C LEU A 194 -25.47 27.22 -35.10
N LEU A 195 -24.24 26.90 -35.46
CA LEU A 195 -23.52 27.51 -36.59
C LEU A 195 -24.13 27.06 -37.94
N ASP A 196 -24.60 25.84 -38.06
CA ASP A 196 -25.21 25.26 -39.26
C ASP A 196 -26.68 25.66 -39.49
N GLY A 197 -27.15 26.72 -38.78
CA GLY A 197 -28.47 27.30 -39.02
C GLY A 197 -29.45 27.15 -37.85
N GLY A 198 -29.10 26.38 -36.82
CA GLY A 198 -29.95 26.23 -35.60
C GLY A 198 -30.16 27.54 -34.81
N LYS A 199 -29.36 28.58 -35.10
CA LYS A 199 -29.49 29.92 -34.50
C LYS A 199 -30.73 30.70 -35.00
N ASP A 200 -31.27 30.32 -36.17
CA ASP A 200 -32.39 31.00 -36.79
C ASP A 200 -33.73 30.54 -36.18
N ASP A 201 -33.76 29.43 -35.45
CA ASP A 201 -34.90 28.98 -34.66
C ASP A 201 -34.67 29.34 -33.16
N ALA A 202 -35.51 30.24 -32.63
CA ALA A 202 -35.39 30.71 -31.25
C ALA A 202 -35.54 29.60 -30.21
N ALA A 203 -36.36 28.58 -30.48
CA ALA A 203 -36.51 27.42 -29.56
C ALA A 203 -35.27 26.52 -29.59
N ALA A 204 -34.72 26.24 -30.78
CA ALA A 204 -33.49 25.51 -30.96
C ALA A 204 -32.29 26.24 -30.32
N LEU A 205 -32.17 27.57 -30.58
CA LEU A 205 -31.13 28.42 -29.97
C LEU A 205 -31.13 28.31 -28.45
N THR A 206 -32.28 28.49 -27.79
CA THR A 206 -32.40 28.40 -26.33
C THR A 206 -32.01 27.03 -25.82
N ARG A 207 -32.47 25.96 -26.47
CA ARG A 207 -32.18 24.59 -26.10
C ARG A 207 -30.67 24.27 -26.19
N PHE A 208 -30.01 24.64 -27.28
CA PHE A 208 -28.60 24.36 -27.48
C PHE A 208 -27.70 25.21 -26.57
N LEU A 209 -28.07 26.46 -26.29
CA LEU A 209 -27.39 27.28 -25.30
C LEU A 209 -27.50 26.67 -23.88
N GLN A 210 -28.66 26.14 -23.50
CA GLN A 210 -28.84 25.42 -22.23
C GLN A 210 -27.98 24.15 -22.16
N ILE A 211 -27.81 23.42 -23.28
CA ILE A 211 -26.92 22.24 -23.33
C ILE A 211 -25.46 22.69 -23.11
N ILE A 212 -25.03 23.77 -23.80
CA ILE A 212 -23.66 24.29 -23.65
C ILE A 212 -23.42 24.74 -22.22
N ASP A 213 -24.32 25.55 -21.65
CA ASP A 213 -24.21 26.03 -20.26
C ASP A 213 -24.12 24.86 -19.24
N LYS A 214 -25.04 23.91 -19.35
CA LYS A 214 -25.08 22.72 -18.48
C LYS A 214 -23.76 21.93 -18.51
N HIS A 215 -23.20 21.73 -19.72
CA HIS A 215 -21.98 20.93 -19.86
C HIS A 215 -20.72 21.72 -19.53
N ALA A 216 -20.70 23.05 -19.75
CA ALA A 216 -19.62 23.93 -19.28
C ALA A 216 -19.55 23.98 -17.75
N ASN A 217 -20.69 24.15 -17.06
CA ASN A 217 -20.77 24.12 -15.61
C ASN A 217 -20.32 22.78 -15.06
N ARG A 218 -20.67 21.64 -15.71
CA ARG A 218 -20.19 20.32 -15.35
C ARG A 218 -18.67 20.18 -15.48
N LEU A 219 -18.05 20.73 -16.53
CA LEU A 219 -16.60 20.74 -16.73
C LEU A 219 -15.91 21.54 -15.63
N THR A 220 -16.44 22.72 -15.28
CA THR A 220 -15.89 23.54 -14.19
C THR A 220 -15.87 22.75 -12.87
N LEU A 221 -16.98 22.14 -12.48
CA LEU A 221 -17.04 21.31 -11.27
C LEU A 221 -16.04 20.14 -11.30
N LEU A 222 -15.89 19.49 -12.46
CA LEU A 222 -14.94 18.39 -12.59
C LEU A 222 -13.49 18.87 -12.43
N ILE A 223 -13.15 20.02 -13.02
CA ILE A 223 -11.80 20.61 -12.88
C ILE A 223 -11.52 21.01 -11.42
N ASP A 224 -12.48 21.64 -10.75
CA ASP A 224 -12.36 22.03 -9.35
C ASP A 224 -12.16 20.81 -8.44
N ASP A 225 -12.94 19.73 -8.67
CA ASP A 225 -12.79 18.45 -7.97
C ASP A 225 -11.39 17.85 -8.18
N LEU A 226 -10.86 17.89 -9.41
CA LEU A 226 -9.54 17.37 -9.76
C LEU A 226 -8.40 18.18 -9.11
N LEU A 227 -8.48 19.51 -9.17
CA LEU A 227 -7.50 20.39 -8.51
C LEU A 227 -7.48 20.18 -7.02
N MET A 228 -8.64 20.01 -6.41
CA MET A 228 -8.75 19.72 -4.99
C MET A 228 -8.11 18.37 -4.65
N LEU A 229 -8.41 17.29 -5.37
CA LEU A 229 -7.80 15.99 -5.16
C LEU A 229 -6.28 16.03 -5.34
N SER A 230 -5.78 16.77 -6.33
CA SER A 230 -4.33 16.98 -6.51
C SER A 230 -3.68 17.66 -5.30
N THR A 231 -4.35 18.64 -4.71
CA THR A 231 -3.87 19.33 -3.50
C THR A 231 -3.88 18.41 -2.29
N LEU A 232 -4.90 17.58 -2.15
CA LEU A 232 -5.03 16.57 -1.09
C LEU A 232 -3.95 15.48 -1.20
N ASP A 233 -3.68 14.98 -2.41
CA ASP A 233 -2.67 13.94 -2.66
C ASP A 233 -1.24 14.40 -2.38
N SER A 234 -0.95 15.67 -2.64
CA SER A 234 0.38 16.24 -2.39
C SER A 234 0.71 16.40 -0.90
N GLY A 235 -0.25 16.15 0.01
CA GLY A 235 -0.09 16.37 1.45
C GLY A 235 0.05 17.85 1.83
N ASN A 236 -0.11 18.76 0.87
CA ASN A 236 0.10 20.20 1.07
C ASN A 236 -1.16 20.94 1.54
N MET A 237 -2.26 20.23 1.81
CA MET A 237 -3.47 20.85 2.28
C MET A 237 -3.29 21.38 3.70
N ARG A 238 -3.21 22.70 3.83
CA ARG A 238 -3.26 23.38 5.13
C ARG A 238 -4.71 23.66 5.46
N LEU A 239 -5.25 22.95 6.45
CA LEU A 239 -6.59 23.23 6.96
C LEU A 239 -6.57 24.46 7.87
N ASN A 240 -7.54 25.35 7.69
CA ASN A 240 -7.80 26.46 8.60
C ASN A 240 -8.78 26.00 9.69
N LEU A 241 -8.28 25.22 10.66
CA LEU A 241 -9.11 24.66 11.71
C LEU A 241 -9.63 25.74 12.66
N GLN A 242 -10.97 25.80 12.80
CA GLN A 242 -11.67 26.75 13.65
C GLN A 242 -12.78 26.01 14.42
N PRO A 243 -13.25 26.57 15.55
CA PRO A 243 -14.46 26.10 16.21
C PRO A 243 -15.68 26.40 15.34
N VAL A 244 -16.34 25.36 14.81
CA VAL A 244 -17.50 25.48 13.92
C VAL A 244 -18.74 24.88 14.58
N SER A 245 -19.83 25.65 14.64
CA SER A 245 -21.15 25.15 15.06
C SER A 245 -21.69 24.22 13.98
N LEU A 246 -21.79 22.92 14.26
CA LEU A 246 -22.28 21.93 13.31
C LEU A 246 -23.72 22.20 12.87
N ARG A 247 -24.58 22.63 13.79
CA ARG A 247 -25.98 22.95 13.48
C ARG A 247 -26.08 24.08 12.45
N SER A 248 -25.29 25.14 12.63
CA SER A 248 -25.29 26.28 11.71
C SER A 248 -24.72 25.89 10.34
N ALA A 249 -23.60 25.18 10.31
CA ALA A 249 -22.98 24.72 9.05
C ALA A 249 -23.90 23.80 8.25
N VAL A 250 -24.61 22.89 8.91
CA VAL A 250 -25.61 22.02 8.26
C VAL A 250 -26.79 22.83 7.77
N GLN A 251 -27.26 23.83 8.56
CA GLN A 251 -28.39 24.67 8.17
C GLN A 251 -28.10 25.47 6.90
N GLU A 252 -26.94 26.13 6.83
CA GLU A 252 -26.51 26.87 5.64
C GLU A 252 -26.53 25.99 4.38
N VAL A 253 -25.95 24.80 4.43
CA VAL A 253 -25.92 23.88 3.29
C VAL A 253 -27.33 23.37 2.94
N THR A 254 -28.16 23.12 3.95
CA THR A 254 -29.56 22.71 3.73
C THR A 254 -30.37 23.80 3.03
N ASP A 255 -30.16 25.07 3.43
CA ASP A 255 -30.82 26.20 2.81
C ASP A 255 -30.36 26.41 1.36
N ASP A 256 -29.06 26.28 1.08
CA ASP A 256 -28.50 26.35 -0.28
C ASP A 256 -29.07 25.27 -1.22
N LEU A 257 -29.29 24.06 -0.70
CA LEU A 257 -29.78 22.94 -1.49
C LEU A 257 -31.32 22.84 -1.55
N LYS A 258 -32.03 23.71 -0.83
CA LYS A 258 -33.49 23.67 -0.69
C LYS A 258 -34.20 23.66 -2.03
N MET A 259 -33.86 24.55 -2.96
CA MET A 259 -34.49 24.60 -4.29
C MET A 259 -34.27 23.30 -5.07
N LYS A 260 -33.08 22.75 -5.01
CA LYS A 260 -32.70 21.49 -5.68
C LYS A 260 -33.45 20.31 -5.06
N ALA A 261 -33.55 20.25 -3.74
CA ALA A 261 -34.30 19.23 -3.03
C ALA A 261 -35.80 19.31 -3.37
N SER A 262 -36.40 20.52 -3.32
CA SER A 262 -37.79 20.75 -3.66
C SER A 262 -38.14 20.34 -5.09
N SER A 263 -37.23 20.56 -6.07
CA SER A 263 -37.46 20.14 -7.47
C SER A 263 -37.58 18.62 -7.65
N ARG A 264 -37.15 17.82 -6.64
CA ARG A 264 -37.30 16.36 -6.60
C ARG A 264 -38.24 15.85 -5.51
N GLY A 265 -38.89 16.78 -4.78
CA GLY A 265 -39.75 16.47 -3.66
C GLY A 265 -39.02 15.92 -2.42
N VAL A 266 -37.69 16.06 -2.35
CA VAL A 266 -36.90 15.54 -1.22
C VAL A 266 -36.93 16.53 -0.06
N GLU A 267 -37.31 16.06 1.12
CA GLU A 267 -37.29 16.84 2.35
C GLU A 267 -35.91 16.72 3.05
N LEU A 268 -35.28 17.85 3.32
CA LEU A 268 -34.02 17.93 4.05
C LEU A 268 -34.28 18.32 5.52
N ALA A 269 -33.85 17.48 6.46
CA ALA A 269 -34.04 17.74 7.89
C ALA A 269 -32.71 17.89 8.62
N ASN A 270 -32.56 19.00 9.36
CA ASN A 270 -31.41 19.26 10.23
C ASN A 270 -31.77 18.84 11.66
N ALA A 271 -31.41 17.61 12.04
CA ALA A 271 -31.55 17.07 13.39
C ALA A 271 -30.27 17.14 14.22
N VAL A 272 -29.36 18.05 13.88
CA VAL A 272 -28.12 18.27 14.62
C VAL A 272 -28.43 18.86 15.99
N THR A 273 -27.88 18.26 17.04
CA THR A 273 -28.03 18.74 18.42
C THR A 273 -27.40 20.13 18.58
N ALA A 274 -28.12 21.06 19.19
CA ALA A 274 -27.60 22.40 19.42
C ALA A 274 -26.39 22.38 20.38
N GLY A 275 -25.46 23.32 20.17
CA GLY A 275 -24.29 23.49 21.04
C GLY A 275 -23.11 22.55 20.73
N ILE A 276 -23.21 21.67 19.73
CA ILE A 276 -22.07 20.84 19.30
C ILE A 276 -21.14 21.67 18.40
N ILE A 277 -19.89 21.81 18.85
CA ILE A 277 -18.83 22.55 18.14
C ILE A 277 -17.75 21.54 17.73
N ALA A 278 -17.41 21.52 16.44
CA ALA A 278 -16.32 20.73 15.91
C ALA A 278 -15.12 21.62 15.58
N GLN A 279 -13.92 21.07 15.72
CA GLN A 279 -12.69 21.71 15.23
C GLN A 279 -12.52 21.35 13.75
N ALA A 280 -12.86 22.27 12.86
CA ALA A 280 -12.89 22.00 11.42
C ALA A 280 -12.57 23.26 10.61
N ASP A 281 -12.17 23.02 9.36
CA ASP A 281 -12.11 24.07 8.32
C ASP A 281 -13.54 24.29 7.79
N PRO A 282 -14.12 25.50 7.94
CA PRO A 282 -15.52 25.74 7.59
C PRO A 282 -15.86 25.45 6.13
N ASP A 283 -14.99 25.87 5.21
CA ASP A 283 -15.22 25.69 3.76
C ASP A 283 -15.18 24.20 3.37
N ARG A 284 -14.23 23.46 3.95
CA ARG A 284 -14.09 22.03 3.72
C ARG A 284 -15.20 21.22 4.35
N LEU A 285 -15.61 21.58 5.53
CA LEU A 285 -16.78 20.97 6.19
C LEU A 285 -18.05 21.20 5.39
N ARG A 286 -18.28 22.44 4.93
CA ARG A 286 -19.40 22.78 4.04
C ARG A 286 -19.39 21.90 2.77
N GLN A 287 -18.22 21.70 2.17
CA GLN A 287 -18.06 20.86 0.98
C GLN A 287 -18.39 19.38 1.27
N VAL A 288 -17.94 18.84 2.41
CA VAL A 288 -18.30 17.46 2.83
C VAL A 288 -19.81 17.32 2.96
N ILE A 289 -20.45 18.22 3.70
CA ILE A 289 -21.90 18.17 3.93
C ILE A 289 -22.66 18.35 2.60
N SER A 290 -22.24 19.29 1.77
CA SER A 290 -22.85 19.54 0.45
C SER A 290 -22.75 18.31 -0.47
N ASN A 291 -21.60 17.66 -0.55
CA ASN A 291 -21.41 16.45 -1.35
C ASN A 291 -22.30 15.30 -0.88
N LEU A 292 -22.44 15.11 0.42
CA LEU A 292 -23.28 14.04 0.98
C LEU A 292 -24.77 14.33 0.82
N LEU A 293 -25.22 15.56 1.08
CA LEU A 293 -26.61 15.95 0.87
C LEU A 293 -26.99 15.97 -0.62
N ASP A 294 -26.08 16.41 -1.50
CA ASP A 294 -26.30 16.37 -2.94
C ASP A 294 -26.47 14.92 -3.45
N ASN A 295 -25.69 13.99 -2.89
CA ASN A 295 -25.86 12.57 -3.16
C ASN A 295 -27.22 12.04 -2.64
N ALA A 296 -27.64 12.40 -1.43
CA ALA A 296 -28.95 12.03 -0.89
C ALA A 296 -30.09 12.56 -1.78
N ILE A 297 -30.00 13.80 -2.29
CA ILE A 297 -30.98 14.36 -3.21
C ILE A 297 -30.95 13.63 -4.56
N LYS A 298 -29.78 13.30 -5.09
CA LYS A 298 -29.63 12.69 -6.43
C LYS A 298 -30.04 11.23 -6.46
N TYR A 299 -29.63 10.47 -5.46
CA TYR A 299 -29.75 9.00 -5.41
C TYR A 299 -30.82 8.53 -4.45
N GLY A 300 -31.31 9.40 -3.57
CA GLY A 300 -32.43 9.13 -2.68
C GLY A 300 -33.74 8.86 -3.43
N ARG A 301 -34.78 8.55 -2.69
CA ARG A 301 -36.13 8.33 -3.22
C ARG A 301 -36.72 9.66 -3.67
N VAL A 302 -37.49 9.64 -4.77
CA VAL A 302 -38.33 10.80 -5.15
C VAL A 302 -39.41 10.95 -4.08
N GLU A 303 -39.66 12.18 -3.65
CA GLU A 303 -40.56 12.47 -2.51
C GLU A 303 -40.08 11.80 -1.20
N GLY A 304 -38.76 11.65 -1.05
CA GLY A 304 -38.08 11.03 0.07
C GLY A 304 -37.55 12.03 1.09
N HIS A 305 -36.74 11.52 2.01
CA HIS A 305 -36.21 12.31 3.13
C HIS A 305 -34.71 12.11 3.26
N ALA A 306 -33.99 13.19 3.57
CA ALA A 306 -32.60 13.13 3.99
C ALA A 306 -32.41 13.87 5.33
N VAL A 307 -31.82 13.19 6.31
CA VAL A 307 -31.70 13.69 7.69
C VAL A 307 -30.22 13.76 8.06
N VAL A 308 -29.79 14.92 8.57
CA VAL A 308 -28.47 15.09 9.18
C VAL A 308 -28.61 15.06 10.68
N SER A 309 -27.90 14.14 11.33
CA SER A 309 -27.89 14.00 12.80
C SER A 309 -26.47 13.90 13.34
N THR A 310 -26.33 14.12 14.64
CA THR A 310 -25.02 14.07 15.32
C THR A 310 -25.10 13.25 16.60
N ARG A 311 -23.99 12.59 16.94
CA ARG A 311 -23.78 11.87 18.19
C ARG A 311 -22.40 12.20 18.75
N LEU A 312 -22.32 12.62 20.01
CA LEU A 312 -21.04 12.78 20.70
C LEU A 312 -20.47 11.40 21.08
N LEU A 313 -19.19 11.22 20.85
CA LEU A 313 -18.45 10.02 21.22
C LEU A 313 -17.57 10.32 22.46
N GLU A 314 -17.27 9.31 23.26
CA GLU A 314 -16.45 9.46 24.49
C GLU A 314 -15.02 9.94 24.22
N SER A 315 -14.52 9.82 22.97
CA SER A 315 -13.15 10.14 22.53
C SER A 315 -12.94 11.61 22.16
N ARG A 316 -13.72 12.56 22.66
CA ARG A 316 -13.73 13.97 22.22
C ARG A 316 -13.90 14.11 20.70
N ARG A 317 -14.78 13.31 20.14
CA ARG A 317 -15.16 13.34 18.73
C ARG A 317 -16.68 13.45 18.60
N VAL A 318 -17.11 14.04 17.52
CA VAL A 318 -18.50 14.04 17.10
C VAL A 318 -18.64 13.18 15.86
N GLU A 319 -19.65 12.33 15.85
CA GLU A 319 -20.09 11.57 14.70
C GLU A 319 -21.24 12.32 14.04
N ILE A 320 -21.10 12.54 12.73
CA ILE A 320 -22.11 13.19 11.88
C ILE A 320 -22.64 12.12 10.92
N SER A 321 -23.96 11.94 10.85
CA SER A 321 -24.64 10.99 9.99
C SER A 321 -25.57 11.72 9.04
N ILE A 322 -25.44 11.49 7.74
CA ILE A 322 -26.39 11.89 6.69
C ILE A 322 -27.07 10.62 6.18
N ARG A 323 -28.35 10.50 6.46
CA ARG A 323 -29.18 9.33 6.12
C ARG A 323 -30.22 9.70 5.08
N ASP A 324 -30.33 8.90 4.03
CA ASP A 324 -31.42 8.96 3.05
C ASP A 324 -32.28 7.69 3.11
N ASP A 325 -33.46 7.75 2.51
CA ASP A 325 -34.44 6.66 2.36
C ASP A 325 -34.44 6.07 0.93
N GLY A 326 -33.34 6.18 0.23
CA GLY A 326 -33.17 5.76 -1.14
C GLY A 326 -33.13 4.23 -1.33
N PRO A 327 -32.72 3.78 -2.53
CA PRO A 327 -32.68 2.35 -2.87
C PRO A 327 -31.59 1.56 -2.11
N GLY A 328 -30.72 2.24 -1.37
CA GLY A 328 -29.58 1.62 -0.70
C GLY A 328 -28.45 1.24 -1.65
N ILE A 329 -27.36 0.76 -1.06
CA ILE A 329 -26.10 0.42 -1.74
C ILE A 329 -25.80 -1.06 -1.51
N PRO A 330 -25.48 -1.86 -2.55
CA PRO A 330 -25.07 -3.25 -2.40
C PRO A 330 -23.81 -3.36 -1.51
N ALA A 331 -23.72 -4.40 -0.69
CA ALA A 331 -22.62 -4.61 0.23
C ALA A 331 -21.23 -4.60 -0.47
N GLU A 332 -21.15 -5.17 -1.67
CA GLU A 332 -19.94 -5.20 -2.49
C GLU A 332 -19.49 -3.78 -2.93
N ALA A 333 -20.46 -2.89 -3.14
CA ALA A 333 -20.21 -1.50 -3.53
C ALA A 333 -19.80 -0.63 -2.34
N CYS A 334 -20.27 -0.92 -1.11
CA CYS A 334 -19.97 -0.12 0.08
C CYS A 334 -18.47 0.06 0.35
N ALA A 335 -17.65 -0.95 0.05
CA ALA A 335 -16.21 -0.86 0.20
C ALA A 335 -15.56 0.07 -0.84
N ARG A 336 -16.21 0.27 -2.00
CA ARG A 336 -15.65 0.92 -3.18
C ARG A 336 -16.18 2.31 -3.46
N ILE A 337 -17.32 2.71 -2.87
CA ILE A 337 -17.98 3.99 -3.19
C ILE A 337 -17.12 5.23 -2.92
N PHE A 338 -16.09 5.11 -2.10
CA PHE A 338 -15.12 6.17 -1.83
C PHE A 338 -13.90 6.16 -2.78
N GLU A 339 -13.85 5.19 -3.73
CA GLU A 339 -12.84 5.18 -4.79
C GLU A 339 -13.15 6.31 -5.81
N ARG A 340 -12.09 6.85 -6.42
CA ARG A 340 -12.23 7.90 -7.43
C ARG A 340 -12.93 7.37 -8.68
N PHE A 341 -13.87 8.14 -9.23
CA PHE A 341 -14.69 7.78 -10.39
C PHE A 341 -15.55 6.52 -10.23
N TYR A 342 -15.63 5.97 -9.02
CA TYR A 342 -16.51 4.83 -8.78
C TYR A 342 -17.98 5.23 -8.91
N ARG A 343 -18.76 4.40 -9.60
CA ARG A 343 -20.21 4.54 -9.79
C ARG A 343 -20.84 3.15 -9.79
N GLY A 344 -21.81 2.93 -8.95
CA GLY A 344 -22.50 1.63 -8.85
C GLY A 344 -23.25 1.27 -10.13
N ASP A 345 -23.91 2.25 -10.77
CA ASP A 345 -24.58 2.12 -12.07
C ASP A 345 -24.10 3.23 -13.00
N LYS A 346 -23.28 2.87 -14.01
CA LYS A 346 -22.69 3.81 -14.95
C LYS A 346 -23.69 4.56 -15.81
N ALA A 347 -24.83 3.92 -16.16
CA ALA A 347 -25.83 4.52 -17.04
C ALA A 347 -26.65 5.57 -16.29
N ARG A 348 -27.23 5.21 -15.17
CA ARG A 348 -28.11 6.06 -14.35
C ARG A 348 -27.36 7.26 -13.74
N SER A 349 -26.10 7.05 -13.34
CA SER A 349 -25.28 8.11 -12.76
C SER A 349 -24.82 9.16 -13.78
N ARG A 350 -24.73 8.83 -15.09
CA ARG A 350 -24.42 9.82 -16.15
C ARG A 350 -25.56 10.81 -16.37
N GLU A 351 -26.78 10.35 -16.34
CA GLU A 351 -27.97 11.21 -16.48
C GLU A 351 -28.13 12.18 -15.31
N GLN A 352 -27.74 11.77 -14.12
CA GLN A 352 -27.84 12.58 -12.90
C GLN A 352 -26.64 13.51 -12.65
N GLY A 353 -25.66 13.52 -13.55
CA GLY A 353 -24.57 14.53 -13.58
C GLY A 353 -23.49 14.39 -12.51
N GLY A 354 -23.33 13.23 -11.87
CA GLY A 354 -22.26 13.00 -10.89
C GLY A 354 -20.89 12.89 -11.57
N THR A 355 -19.82 13.42 -10.92
CA THR A 355 -18.42 13.26 -11.36
C THR A 355 -17.81 11.92 -10.92
N GLY A 356 -18.35 11.30 -9.87
CA GLY A 356 -17.76 10.15 -9.20
C GLY A 356 -16.55 10.53 -8.31
N LEU A 357 -16.32 11.82 -8.10
CA LEU A 357 -15.22 12.33 -7.26
C LEU A 357 -15.69 12.81 -5.88
N GLY A 358 -16.95 13.19 -5.73
CA GLY A 358 -17.47 13.81 -4.53
C GLY A 358 -17.26 12.96 -3.24
N LEU A 359 -17.51 11.64 -3.29
CA LEU A 359 -17.28 10.78 -2.14
C LEU A 359 -15.79 10.54 -1.86
N ALA A 360 -14.95 10.50 -2.87
CA ALA A 360 -13.50 10.47 -2.69
C ALA A 360 -13.00 11.76 -2.01
N ILE A 361 -13.52 12.93 -2.42
CA ILE A 361 -13.25 14.21 -1.77
C ILE A 361 -13.68 14.18 -0.30
N VAL A 362 -14.90 13.71 -0.01
CA VAL A 362 -15.40 13.54 1.36
C VAL A 362 -14.41 12.74 2.20
N LYS A 363 -13.97 11.59 1.71
CA LYS A 363 -13.00 10.72 2.41
C LYS A 363 -11.70 11.46 2.70
N HIS A 364 -11.10 12.08 1.69
CA HIS A 364 -9.82 12.78 1.86
C HIS A 364 -9.92 13.99 2.80
N VAL A 365 -11.00 14.79 2.69
CA VAL A 365 -11.21 15.93 3.57
C VAL A 365 -11.41 15.49 5.02
N VAL A 366 -12.24 14.48 5.26
CA VAL A 366 -12.47 13.93 6.61
C VAL A 366 -11.17 13.38 7.21
N GLN A 367 -10.39 12.64 6.41
CA GLN A 367 -9.08 12.13 6.84
C GLN A 367 -8.08 13.25 7.15
N ALA A 368 -8.07 14.32 6.36
CA ALA A 368 -7.23 15.50 6.63
C ALA A 368 -7.60 16.18 7.96
N HIS A 369 -8.87 16.12 8.39
CA HIS A 369 -9.31 16.57 9.71
C HIS A 369 -9.02 15.56 10.84
N GLY A 370 -8.33 14.44 10.55
CA GLY A 370 -8.08 13.37 11.51
C GLY A 370 -9.33 12.52 11.84
N GLY A 371 -10.37 12.60 11.00
CA GLY A 371 -11.60 11.84 11.11
C GLY A 371 -11.59 10.56 10.30
N GLU A 372 -12.67 9.80 10.42
CA GLU A 372 -12.97 8.59 9.66
C GLU A 372 -14.31 8.73 8.98
N VAL A 373 -14.47 8.10 7.79
CA VAL A 373 -15.74 8.05 7.06
C VAL A 373 -16.11 6.60 6.75
N ARG A 374 -17.39 6.29 6.91
CA ARG A 374 -17.96 4.99 6.57
C ARG A 374 -19.36 5.15 6.02
N VAL A 375 -19.88 4.09 5.43
CA VAL A 375 -21.28 3.98 4.98
C VAL A 375 -21.95 2.76 5.61
N GLU A 376 -23.17 2.92 5.99
CA GLU A 376 -24.06 1.86 6.44
C GLU A 376 -25.26 1.85 5.51
N SER A 377 -25.48 0.77 4.76
CA SER A 377 -26.56 0.69 3.79
C SER A 377 -27.02 -0.75 3.59
N GLU A 378 -28.31 -0.87 3.33
CA GLU A 378 -28.95 -2.12 2.94
C GLU A 378 -29.89 -1.83 1.76
N LEU A 379 -29.88 -2.72 0.78
CA LEU A 379 -30.74 -2.58 -0.39
C LEU A 379 -32.22 -2.42 0.01
N GLY A 380 -32.87 -1.37 -0.50
CA GLY A 380 -34.27 -1.02 -0.21
C GLY A 380 -34.50 -0.25 1.10
N LYS A 381 -33.43 0.00 1.91
CA LYS A 381 -33.57 0.69 3.22
C LYS A 381 -32.80 2.02 3.30
N GLY A 382 -32.29 2.50 2.17
CA GLY A 382 -31.51 3.73 2.10
C GLY A 382 -30.04 3.56 2.49
N ALA A 383 -29.36 4.68 2.62
CA ALA A 383 -27.96 4.74 3.02
C ALA A 383 -27.73 5.78 4.13
N ALA A 384 -26.77 5.51 5.00
CA ALA A 384 -26.27 6.44 5.99
C ALA A 384 -24.77 6.63 5.79
N PHE A 385 -24.36 7.83 5.39
CA PHE A 385 -22.97 8.24 5.33
C PHE A 385 -22.59 8.85 6.66
N ILE A 386 -21.58 8.29 7.29
CA ILE A 386 -21.19 8.61 8.66
C ILE A 386 -19.74 9.03 8.66
N PHE A 387 -19.45 10.18 9.26
CA PHE A 387 -18.07 10.63 9.44
C PHE A 387 -17.84 11.24 10.82
N THR A 388 -16.58 11.25 11.25
CA THR A 388 -16.20 11.77 12.57
C THR A 388 -15.28 12.98 12.43
N LEU A 389 -15.41 13.92 13.38
CA LEU A 389 -14.52 15.09 13.52
C LEU A 389 -14.12 15.26 14.98
N PRO A 390 -12.96 15.88 15.26
CA PRO A 390 -12.61 16.30 16.61
C PRO A 390 -13.60 17.36 17.11
N THR A 391 -13.98 17.31 18.40
CA THR A 391 -14.71 18.42 19.06
C THR A 391 -13.74 19.51 19.48
N ALA A 392 -14.21 20.75 19.51
CA ALA A 392 -13.45 21.89 20.00
C ALA A 392 -13.28 21.85 21.53
#